data_c1510e962d8d73141d780e07305af950
#
_entry.id   c1510e962d8d73141d780e07305af950
#
_cell.length_a   1.000
_cell.length_b   1.000
_cell.length_c   1.000
_cell.angle_alpha   90.00
_cell.angle_beta   90.00
_cell.angle_gamma   90.00
#
_symmetry.space_group_name_H-M   'P 1'
#
loop_
_entity.id
_entity.type
_entity.pdbx_description
1 polymer ?
#
loop_
_entity_poly.entity_id
_entity_poly.type
_entity_poly.pdbx_seq_one_letter_code
_entity_poly.pdbx_strand_id
1 'polypeptide(L)'
;VLVLCSEAMDPLTLVRCYPVGYISMLDGGKNDEKIIAIPFSDPTYNTYQDLMDLPGHIFDEMAHFFTVYKALEGKEAVAGDVNDRQAAIRVIRQAMDHYAECFLGGPVRQESQPSSDR
;
A
#
# COMPACT_ATOMS: atom_id res chain seq x y z
N VAL A 1 1.01 5.13 0.43
CA VAL A 1 1.82 4.05 -0.18
C VAL A 1 3.26 4.21 0.26
N LEU A 2 3.87 3.09 0.63
CA LEU A 2 5.31 3.05 0.88
C LEU A 2 5.95 2.28 -0.27
N VAL A 3 6.94 2.91 -0.90
CA VAL A 3 7.67 2.27 -2.01
C VAL A 3 8.94 1.67 -1.43
N LEU A 4 9.03 0.34 -1.49
CA LEU A 4 10.18 -0.38 -0.96
C LEU A 4 11.21 -0.52 -2.07
N CYS A 5 12.31 0.22 -1.95
CA CYS A 5 13.33 0.24 -2.99
C CYS A 5 14.71 0.39 -2.36
N SER A 6 15.74 0.07 -3.15
CA SER A 6 17.11 0.04 -2.65
C SER A 6 17.76 1.41 -2.59
N GLU A 7 17.19 2.41 -3.27
CA GLU A 7 17.75 3.75 -3.30
C GLU A 7 16.64 4.78 -3.16
N ALA A 8 16.96 5.89 -2.55
CA ALA A 8 16.00 6.99 -2.41
C ALA A 8 15.73 7.61 -3.78
N MET A 9 14.51 8.08 -3.96
CA MET A 9 14.10 8.76 -5.18
C MET A 9 13.91 10.24 -4.89
N ASP A 10 14.09 11.05 -5.93
CA ASP A 10 13.84 12.48 -5.80
C ASP A 10 12.34 12.72 -5.60
N PRO A 11 11.98 13.79 -4.91
CA PRO A 11 10.57 14.14 -4.74
C PRO A 11 9.90 14.35 -6.09
N LEU A 12 8.62 14.02 -6.15
CA LEU A 12 7.78 14.21 -7.34
C LEU A 12 8.16 13.32 -8.51
N THR A 13 8.88 12.24 -8.26
CA THR A 13 9.22 11.27 -9.29
C THR A 13 8.04 10.33 -9.51
N LEU A 14 7.73 10.06 -10.76
CA LEU A 14 6.76 9.04 -11.12
C LEU A 14 7.48 7.72 -11.29
N VAL A 15 7.01 6.70 -10.59
CA VAL A 15 7.67 5.40 -10.65
C VAL A 15 6.61 4.31 -10.80
N ARG A 16 6.88 3.35 -11.68
CA ARG A 16 5.96 2.23 -11.89
C ARG A 16 6.28 1.15 -10.88
N CYS A 17 5.27 0.78 -10.10
CA CYS A 17 5.40 -0.19 -9.03
C CYS A 17 4.30 -1.23 -9.11
N TYR A 18 4.49 -2.34 -8.41
CA TYR A 18 3.43 -3.31 -8.23
C TYR A 18 3.21 -3.48 -6.73
N PRO A 19 1.94 -3.65 -6.30
CA PRO A 19 1.67 -3.83 -4.88
C PRO A 19 2.05 -5.23 -4.44
N VAL A 20 2.56 -5.35 -3.22
CA VAL A 20 2.93 -6.65 -2.67
C VAL A 20 2.16 -6.99 -1.40
N GLY A 21 1.46 -6.03 -0.83
CA GLY A 21 0.68 -6.22 0.38
C GLY A 21 0.35 -4.89 1.02
N TYR A 22 -0.23 -4.95 2.22
CA TYR A 22 -0.45 -3.73 2.98
C TYR A 22 -0.38 -4.02 4.47
N ILE A 23 -0.14 -2.96 5.24
CA ILE A 23 -0.14 -3.03 6.69
C ILE A 23 -1.34 -2.20 7.15
N SER A 24 -2.20 -2.81 7.96
CA SER A 24 -3.33 -2.08 8.51
C SER A 24 -2.83 -1.23 9.68
N MET A 25 -3.36 -0.04 9.78
CA MET A 25 -2.98 0.90 10.83
C MET A 25 -4.24 1.50 11.43
N LEU A 26 -4.17 1.84 12.70
CA LEU A 26 -5.18 2.70 13.32
C LEU A 26 -4.55 4.08 13.50
N ASP A 27 -5.11 5.06 12.84
CA ASP A 27 -4.61 6.43 12.86
C ASP A 27 -5.70 7.30 13.47
N GLY A 28 -5.53 7.65 14.75
CA GLY A 28 -6.52 8.45 15.45
C GLY A 28 -7.85 7.73 15.57
N GLY A 29 -7.83 6.40 15.70
CA GLY A 29 -9.04 5.60 15.81
C GLY A 29 -9.67 5.22 14.48
N LYS A 30 -9.08 5.63 13.36
CA LYS A 30 -9.59 5.30 12.04
C LYS A 30 -8.69 4.31 11.35
N ASN A 31 -9.28 3.44 10.56
CA ASN A 31 -8.51 2.47 9.79
C ASN A 31 -7.79 3.17 8.66
N ASP A 32 -6.53 2.78 8.46
CA ASP A 32 -5.71 3.36 7.41
C ASP A 32 -4.84 2.24 6.87
N GLU A 33 -5.03 1.87 5.61
CA GLU A 33 -4.25 0.81 4.99
C GLU A 33 -3.04 1.42 4.31
N LYS A 34 -1.86 0.96 4.68
CA LYS A 34 -0.62 1.42 4.08
C LYS A 34 -0.16 0.41 3.05
N ILE A 35 -0.39 0.73 1.78
CA ILE A 35 0.00 -0.14 0.68
C ILE A 35 1.51 -0.17 0.56
N ILE A 36 2.08 -1.35 0.40
CA ILE A 36 3.51 -1.52 0.16
C ILE A 36 3.68 -1.93 -1.30
N ALA A 37 4.53 -1.22 -2.02
CA ALA A 37 4.74 -1.46 -3.43
C ALA A 37 6.23 -1.51 -3.74
N ILE A 38 6.59 -2.23 -4.79
CA ILE A 38 7.98 -2.39 -5.21
C ILE A 38 8.11 -1.91 -6.65
N PRO A 39 9.11 -1.08 -6.95
CA PRO A 39 9.33 -0.66 -8.33
C PRO A 39 9.72 -1.86 -9.19
N PHE A 40 9.16 -1.93 -10.39
CA PHE A 40 9.49 -3.03 -11.31
C PHE A 40 10.97 -3.12 -11.58
N SER A 41 11.66 -2.00 -11.59
CA SER A 41 13.07 -1.94 -11.97
C SER A 41 14.04 -2.08 -10.79
N ASP A 42 13.55 -2.22 -9.57
CA ASP A 42 14.45 -2.30 -8.42
C ASP A 42 15.09 -3.69 -8.34
N PRO A 43 16.40 -3.80 -8.49
CA PRO A 43 17.05 -5.13 -8.56
C PRO A 43 17.11 -5.84 -7.22
N THR A 44 17.01 -5.11 -6.13
CA THR A 44 17.09 -5.72 -4.80
C THR A 44 15.78 -6.38 -4.42
N TYR A 45 14.66 -5.71 -4.70
CA TYR A 45 13.36 -6.18 -4.21
C TYR A 45 12.45 -6.76 -5.27
N ASN A 46 12.74 -6.58 -6.55
CA ASN A 46 11.80 -6.98 -7.60
C ASN A 46 11.66 -8.49 -7.77
N THR A 47 12.40 -9.29 -7.01
CA THR A 47 12.21 -10.73 -7.00
C THR A 47 11.09 -11.15 -6.06
N TYR A 48 10.65 -10.27 -5.18
CA TYR A 48 9.56 -10.58 -4.27
C TYR A 48 8.24 -10.30 -4.95
N GLN A 49 7.29 -11.21 -4.77
CA GLN A 49 5.96 -11.08 -5.37
C GLN A 49 4.92 -10.73 -4.32
N ASP A 50 5.19 -11.04 -3.06
CA ASP A 50 4.23 -10.87 -1.99
C ASP A 50 4.95 -10.39 -0.74
N LEU A 51 4.27 -9.52 0.02
CA LEU A 51 4.84 -8.97 1.24
C LEU A 51 5.19 -10.08 2.23
N MET A 52 4.42 -11.16 2.22
CA MET A 52 4.65 -12.28 3.12
C MET A 52 5.97 -13.01 2.84
N ASP A 53 6.57 -12.77 1.67
CA ASP A 53 7.85 -13.40 1.32
C ASP A 53 9.06 -12.61 1.84
N LEU A 54 8.84 -11.41 2.35
CA LEU A 54 9.93 -10.58 2.84
C LEU A 54 10.42 -11.05 4.21
N PRO A 55 11.70 -10.79 4.52
CA PRO A 55 12.20 -11.10 5.86
C PRO A 55 11.41 -10.37 6.95
N GLY A 56 11.24 -11.04 8.09
CA GLY A 56 10.41 -10.49 9.17
C GLY A 56 10.87 -9.13 9.68
N HIS A 57 12.18 -8.88 9.71
CA HIS A 57 12.66 -7.61 10.22
C HIS A 57 12.23 -6.42 9.35
N ILE A 58 11.94 -6.66 8.07
CA ILE A 58 11.45 -5.60 7.18
C ILE A 58 10.08 -5.14 7.65
N PHE A 59 9.22 -6.09 8.09
CA PHE A 59 7.91 -5.71 8.60
C PHE A 59 8.04 -4.84 9.85
N ASP A 60 8.94 -5.20 10.74
CA ASP A 60 9.13 -4.46 11.97
C ASP A 60 9.63 -3.05 11.68
N GLU A 61 10.53 -2.91 10.72
CA GLU A 61 11.04 -1.61 10.32
C GLU A 61 9.95 -0.74 9.73
N MET A 62 9.09 -1.32 8.88
CA MET A 62 8.01 -0.55 8.27
C MET A 62 6.98 -0.12 9.31
N ALA A 63 6.62 -1.02 10.23
CA ALA A 63 5.66 -0.69 11.27
C ALA A 63 6.20 0.42 12.17
N HIS A 64 7.48 0.32 12.51
CA HIS A 64 8.13 1.35 13.33
C HIS A 64 8.16 2.68 12.59
N PHE A 65 8.49 2.64 11.30
CA PHE A 65 8.52 3.86 10.49
C PHE A 65 7.18 4.59 10.53
N PHE A 66 6.10 3.86 10.30
CA PHE A 66 4.78 4.49 10.27
C PHE A 66 4.39 5.05 11.64
N THR A 67 4.75 4.35 12.71
CA THR A 67 4.45 4.82 14.06
C THR A 67 5.19 6.12 14.36
N VAL A 68 6.48 6.16 14.03
CA VAL A 68 7.30 7.35 14.30
C VAL A 68 6.86 8.52 13.42
N TYR A 69 6.56 8.24 12.16
CA TYR A 69 6.12 9.27 11.22
C TYR A 69 4.88 10.00 11.75
N LYS A 70 3.89 9.24 12.24
CA LYS A 70 2.68 9.85 12.77
C LYS A 70 2.93 10.58 14.09
N ALA A 71 3.85 10.06 14.91
CA ALA A 71 4.19 10.72 16.18
C ALA A 71 4.77 12.11 15.92
N LEU A 72 5.54 12.26 14.85
CA LEU A 72 6.09 13.57 14.49
C LEU A 72 5.02 14.57 14.12
N GLU A 73 3.83 14.08 13.72
CA GLU A 73 2.70 14.94 13.42
C GLU A 73 1.78 15.13 14.61
N GLY A 74 2.19 14.66 15.79
CA GLY A 74 1.38 14.78 16.99
C GLY A 74 0.20 13.82 17.01
N LYS A 75 0.24 12.75 16.23
CA LYS A 75 -0.84 11.78 16.13
C LYS A 75 -0.37 10.43 16.64
N GLU A 76 -1.33 9.64 17.12
CA GLU A 76 -1.04 8.28 17.51
C GLU A 76 -1.46 7.34 16.41
N ALA A 77 -0.59 6.41 16.08
CA ALA A 77 -0.89 5.37 15.12
C ALA A 77 -0.38 4.05 15.65
N VAL A 78 -1.15 3.01 15.47
CA VAL A 78 -0.81 1.67 15.91
C VAL A 78 -0.79 0.76 14.71
N ALA A 79 0.32 0.05 14.51
CA ALA A 79 0.43 -0.91 13.42
C ALA A 79 -0.38 -2.15 13.76
N GLY A 80 -1.11 -2.64 12.79
CA GLY A 80 -1.89 -3.85 12.93
C GLY A 80 -1.33 -4.97 12.08
N ASP A 81 -2.22 -5.66 11.38
CA ASP A 81 -1.86 -6.87 10.66
C ASP A 81 -1.18 -6.57 9.34
N VAL A 82 -0.33 -7.52 8.93
CA VAL A 82 0.27 -7.52 7.60
C VAL A 82 -0.64 -8.35 6.70
N ASN A 83 -0.94 -7.84 5.54
CA ASN A 83 -1.86 -8.46 4.59
C ASN A 83 -1.17 -8.69 3.26
N ASP A 84 -1.61 -9.72 2.55
CA ASP A 84 -0.93 -10.19 1.35
C ASP A 84 -1.24 -9.34 0.12
N ARG A 85 -0.64 -9.72 -1.00
CA ARG A 85 -0.78 -9.00 -2.25
C ARG A 85 -2.22 -8.93 -2.72
N GLN A 86 -2.97 -10.05 -2.64
CA GLN A 86 -4.35 -10.06 -3.10
C GLN A 86 -5.22 -9.10 -2.30
N ALA A 87 -4.99 -9.06 -1.00
CA ALA A 87 -5.71 -8.13 -0.14
C ALA A 87 -5.39 -6.68 -0.50
N ALA A 88 -4.13 -6.39 -0.83
CA ALA A 88 -3.73 -5.05 -1.23
C ALA A 88 -4.42 -4.63 -2.54
N ILE A 89 -4.51 -5.54 -3.49
CA ILE A 89 -5.18 -5.25 -4.75
C ILE A 89 -6.64 -4.90 -4.52
N ARG A 90 -7.31 -5.64 -3.63
CA ARG A 90 -8.70 -5.33 -3.30
C ARG A 90 -8.85 -3.95 -2.68
N VAL A 91 -7.95 -3.60 -1.77
CA VAL A 91 -7.98 -2.28 -1.12
C VAL A 91 -7.78 -1.17 -2.14
N ILE A 92 -6.85 -1.37 -3.08
CA ILE A 92 -6.59 -0.38 -4.12
C ILE A 92 -7.84 -0.17 -4.98
N ARG A 93 -8.50 -1.26 -5.38
CA ARG A 93 -9.71 -1.15 -6.19
C ARG A 93 -10.83 -0.46 -5.45
N GLN A 94 -11.01 -0.78 -4.17
CA GLN A 94 -11.99 -0.11 -3.35
C GLN A 94 -11.71 1.39 -3.25
N ALA A 95 -10.44 1.75 -3.10
CA ALA A 95 -10.07 3.14 -3.02
C ALA A 95 -10.36 3.88 -4.32
N MET A 96 -10.11 3.23 -5.45
CA MET A 96 -10.40 3.81 -6.76
C MET A 96 -11.90 4.03 -6.95
N ASP A 97 -12.71 3.04 -6.57
CA ASP A 97 -14.16 3.17 -6.66
C ASP A 97 -14.69 4.25 -5.74
N HIS A 98 -14.15 4.32 -4.54
CA HIS A 98 -14.57 5.35 -3.58
C HIS A 98 -14.24 6.75 -4.11
N TYR A 99 -13.07 6.91 -4.70
CA TYR A 99 -12.68 8.17 -5.30
C TYR A 99 -13.66 8.55 -6.43
N ALA A 100 -14.01 7.60 -7.27
CA ALA A 100 -14.92 7.84 -8.36
C ALA A 100 -16.30 8.27 -7.86
N GLU A 101 -16.79 7.60 -6.80
CA GLU A 101 -18.08 7.97 -6.22
C GLU A 101 -18.07 9.37 -5.64
N CYS A 102 -16.98 9.75 -4.99
CA CYS A 102 -16.92 11.05 -4.34
C CYS A 102 -16.63 12.19 -5.29
N PHE A 103 -15.88 11.95 -6.36
CA PHE A 103 -15.36 13.03 -7.19
C PHE A 103 -15.75 12.95 -8.66
N LEU A 104 -16.09 11.75 -9.16
CA LEU A 104 -16.37 11.56 -10.57
C LEU A 104 -17.81 11.16 -10.85
N GLY A 105 -18.63 11.10 -9.80
CA GLY A 105 -20.06 10.85 -9.96
C GLY A 105 -20.44 9.39 -10.05
N GLY A 106 -19.52 8.47 -9.84
CA GLY A 106 -19.87 7.06 -9.84
C GLY A 106 -18.65 6.18 -9.84
N PRO A 107 -18.85 4.87 -9.62
CA PRO A 107 -17.74 3.93 -9.56
C PRO A 107 -16.96 3.87 -10.86
N VAL A 108 -15.67 3.53 -10.75
CA VAL A 108 -14.86 3.34 -11.93
C VAL A 108 -15.41 2.17 -12.72
N ARG A 109 -15.63 2.40 -14.02
CA ARG A 109 -16.23 1.39 -14.84
C ARG A 109 -15.21 0.33 -15.21
N GLN A 110 -15.63 -0.89 -15.07
CA GLN A 110 -14.78 -2.03 -15.39
C GLN A 110 -15.24 -2.61 -16.68
N GLU A 111 -15.06 -1.89 -17.75
CA GLU A 111 -15.64 -2.29 -18.97
C GLU A 111 -15.33 -3.67 -19.39
N SER A 112 -14.12 -4.01 -19.26
CA SER A 112 -13.73 -5.31 -19.68
C SER A 112 -13.97 -6.35 -18.65
N GLN A 113 -14.52 -5.95 -17.52
CA GLN A 113 -14.70 -6.84 -16.45
C GLN A 113 -15.80 -7.74 -16.77
N PRO A 114 -15.60 -8.86 -17.11
CA PRO A 114 -16.73 -9.71 -17.32
C PRO A 114 -17.15 -10.12 -15.98
N SER A 115 -17.24 -9.78 -15.36
CA SER A 115 -17.51 -10.14 -14.33
C SER A 115 -16.99 -10.64 -13.36
N SER A 116 -16.67 -10.69 -13.30
CA SER A 116 -16.21 -11.01 -12.59
C SER A 116 -15.72 -11.56 -11.88
N ASP A 117 -15.41 -11.75 -11.85
CA ASP A 117 -14.89 -12.40 -11.28
C ASP A 117 -14.25 -12.16 -10.47
N ARG A 118 -14.22 -11.90 -10.31
CA ARG A 118 -13.60 -11.65 -9.52
C ARG A 118 -13.48 -11.82 -8.55
#